data_a39270d5c5abc5b3ed48bce5b529eb48
#
_entry.id   a39270d5c5abc5b3ed48bce5b529eb48
#
_cell.length_a   1.000
_cell.length_b   1.000
_cell.length_c   1.000
_cell.angle_alpha   90.00
_cell.angle_beta   90.00
_cell.angle_gamma   90.00
#
_symmetry.space_group_name_H-M   'P 1'
#
loop_
_entity.id
_entity.type
_entity.pdbx_description
1 polymer ?
#
loop_
_entity_poly.entity_id
_entity_poly.type
_entity_poly.pdbx_seq_one_letter_code
_entity_poly.pdbx_strand_id
1 'polypeptide(L)' 'MKKYKCKVCGYIYDPEKGEPRKDTPPGTAFEDLKSNWRCPKCGANVNRFIAV' A
#
# COMPACT_ATOMS: atom_id res chain seq x y z
N MET A 1 -1.72 -10.67 7.61
CA MET A 1 -0.72 -9.82 6.95
C MET A 1 -0.72 -8.45 7.61
N LYS A 2 0.45 -7.83 7.67
CA LYS A 2 0.57 -6.53 8.34
C LYS A 2 0.03 -5.41 7.45
N LYS A 3 -0.62 -4.44 8.11
CA LYS A 3 -1.01 -3.22 7.43
C LYS A 3 0.17 -2.27 7.35
N TYR A 4 0.17 -1.41 6.36
CA TYR A 4 1.23 -0.41 6.17
C TYR A 4 0.61 0.97 6.04
N LYS A 5 1.27 1.95 6.64
CA LYS A 5 0.77 3.33 6.63
C LYS A 5 1.71 4.22 5.82
N CYS A 6 1.12 5.01 4.94
CA CYS A 6 1.86 6.01 4.18
C CYS A 6 2.27 7.16 5.11
N LYS A 7 3.58 7.45 5.19
CA LYS A 7 4.07 8.51 6.05
C LYS A 7 3.75 9.91 5.53
N VAL A 8 3.32 10.02 4.29
CA VAL A 8 3.07 11.32 3.67
C VAL A 8 1.63 11.77 3.91
N CYS A 9 0.66 10.90 3.66
CA CYS A 9 -0.76 11.29 3.75
C CYS A 9 -1.57 10.51 4.76
N GLY A 10 -1.00 9.48 5.38
CA GLY A 10 -1.71 8.67 6.37
C GLY A 10 -2.57 7.56 5.80
N TYR A 11 -2.51 7.32 4.51
CA TYR A 11 -3.25 6.21 3.89
C TYR A 11 -2.80 4.88 4.49
N ILE A 12 -3.76 4.00 4.77
CA ILE A 12 -3.46 2.66 5.29
C ILE A 12 -3.69 1.64 4.19
N TYR A 13 -2.64 0.90 3.84
CA TYR A 13 -2.77 -0.23 2.94
C TYR A 13 -3.10 -1.47 3.76
N ASP A 14 -4.27 -2.03 3.52
CA ASP A 14 -4.72 -3.26 4.18
C ASP A 14 -4.59 -4.41 3.18
N PRO A 15 -3.63 -5.33 3.38
CA PRO A 15 -3.44 -6.43 2.42
C PRO A 15 -4.67 -7.30 2.25
N GLU A 16 -5.50 -7.42 3.27
CA GLU A 16 -6.70 -8.24 3.17
C GLU A 16 -7.77 -7.62 2.28
N LYS A 17 -7.76 -6.31 2.14
CA LYS A 17 -8.71 -5.60 1.27
C LYS A 17 -8.13 -5.31 -0.10
N GLY A 18 -6.80 -5.22 -0.20
CA GLY A 18 -6.14 -4.81 -1.43
C GLY A 18 -6.39 -3.34 -1.73
N GLU A 19 -6.21 -2.96 -2.97
CA GLU A 19 -6.45 -1.58 -3.41
C GLU A 19 -6.98 -1.60 -4.85
N PRO A 20 -8.30 -1.55 -5.01
CA PRO A 20 -8.90 -1.62 -6.36
C PRO A 20 -8.43 -0.50 -7.30
N ARG A 21 -8.12 0.68 -6.76
CA ARG A 21 -7.65 1.81 -7.58
C ARG A 21 -6.29 1.57 -8.20
N LYS A 22 -5.54 0.58 -7.70
CA LYS A 22 -4.22 0.22 -8.22
C LYS A 22 -4.18 -1.22 -8.74
N ASP A 23 -5.35 -1.79 -9.06
CA ASP A 23 -5.45 -3.16 -9.54
C ASP A 23 -4.78 -4.16 -8.61
N THR A 24 -4.84 -3.90 -7.31
CA THR A 24 -4.23 -4.75 -6.30
C THR A 24 -5.32 -5.58 -5.65
N PRO A 25 -5.39 -6.89 -5.92
CA PRO A 25 -6.47 -7.72 -5.40
C PRO A 25 -6.32 -7.96 -3.90
N PRO A 26 -7.42 -8.29 -3.22
CA PRO A 26 -7.34 -8.70 -1.82
C PRO A 26 -6.39 -9.89 -1.64
N GLY A 27 -5.66 -9.91 -0.53
CA GLY A 27 -4.71 -10.97 -0.26
C GLY A 27 -3.31 -10.69 -0.78
N THR A 28 -3.06 -9.49 -1.31
CA THR A 28 -1.73 -9.12 -1.78
C THR A 28 -0.94 -8.50 -0.63
N ALA A 29 0.13 -9.15 -0.20
CA ALA A 29 0.98 -8.62 0.84
C ALA A 29 1.70 -7.36 0.34
N PHE A 30 2.01 -6.44 1.27
CA PHE A 30 2.71 -5.22 0.89
C PHE A 30 4.05 -5.54 0.23
N GLU A 31 4.73 -6.56 0.70
CA GLU A 31 6.04 -6.98 0.17
C GLU A 31 5.94 -7.47 -1.27
N ASP A 32 4.75 -7.87 -1.70
CA ASP A 32 4.53 -8.37 -3.06
C ASP A 32 4.18 -7.26 -4.04
N LEU A 33 4.05 -6.02 -3.57
CA LEU A 33 3.76 -4.91 -4.44
C LEU A 33 4.97 -4.59 -5.31
N LYS A 34 4.71 -4.20 -6.56
CA LYS A 34 5.79 -3.85 -7.48
C LYS A 34 6.48 -2.56 -7.00
N SER A 35 7.74 -2.41 -7.38
CA SER A 35 8.52 -1.23 -6.98
C SER A 35 7.93 0.08 -7.50
N ASN A 36 7.15 0.02 -8.58
CA ASN A 36 6.50 1.20 -9.14
C ASN A 36 5.09 1.46 -8.56
N TRP A 37 4.67 0.66 -7.59
CA TRP A 37 3.39 0.87 -6.92
C TRP A 37 3.46 2.16 -6.10
N ARG A 38 2.41 2.95 -6.16
CA ARG A 38 2.37 4.23 -5.45
C ARG A 38 1.10 4.35 -4.64
N CYS A 39 1.17 5.20 -3.61
CA CYS A 39 0.02 5.48 -2.77
C CYS A 39 -1.12 6.02 -3.64
N PRO A 40 -2.32 5.43 -3.52
CA PRO A 40 -3.45 5.90 -4.33
C PRO A 40 -3.96 7.29 -3.94
N LYS A 41 -3.56 7.80 -2.77
CA LYS A 41 -3.99 9.13 -2.34
C LYS A 41 -3.01 10.22 -2.68
N CYS A 42 -1.72 10.00 -2.45
CA CYS A 42 -0.72 11.07 -2.60
C CYS A 42 0.38 10.75 -3.60
N GLY A 43 0.44 9.50 -4.09
CA GLY A 43 1.45 9.14 -5.06
C GLY A 43 2.82 8.82 -4.47
N ALA A 44 2.95 8.74 -3.16
CA ALA A 44 4.23 8.39 -2.53
C ALA A 44 4.61 6.96 -2.90
N ASN A 45 5.91 6.71 -3.05
CA ASN A 45 6.34 5.36 -3.41
C ASN A 45 6.40 4.45 -2.18
N VAL A 46 6.69 3.16 -2.43
CA VAL A 46 6.56 2.13 -1.39
C VAL A 46 7.51 2.35 -0.20
N ASN A 47 8.66 2.99 -0.39
CA ASN A 47 9.56 3.21 0.74
C ASN A 47 9.09 4.31 1.69
N ARG A 48 7.98 4.98 1.40
CA ARG A 48 7.36 5.94 2.32
C ARG A 48 6.35 5.27 3.25
N PHE A 49 6.20 3.96 3.17
CA PHE A 49 5.27 3.23 4.00
C PHE A 49 5.98 2.55 5.16
N ILE A 50 5.32 2.51 6.31
CA ILE A 50 5.82 1.82 7.49
C ILE A 50 4.77 0.82 7.98
N ALA A 51 5.24 -0.28 8.56
CA ALA A 51 4.35 -1.27 9.15
C ALA A 51 3.65 -0.68 10.39
N VAL A 52 2.37 -0.96 10.54
CA VAL A 52 1.59 -0.52 11.69
C VAL A 52 0.96 -1.69 12.43
#